data_eadc5a660a0be036dc17ec638ee65992
#
_entry.id   eadc5a660a0be036dc17ec638ee65992
#
_cell.length_a   1.000
_cell.length_b   1.000
_cell.length_c   1.000
_cell.angle_alpha   90.00
_cell.angle_beta   90.00
_cell.angle_gamma   90.00
#
_symmetry.space_group_name_H-M   'P 1'
#
loop_
_entity.id
_entity.type
_entity.pdbx_description
1 polymer ?
#
loop_
_entity_poly.entity_id
_entity_poly.type
_entity_poly.pdbx_seq_one_letter_code
_entity_poly.pdbx_strand_id
1 'polypeptide(L)'
;PEEVIAGASALVLSSYLVRCKEGEPMKAATLQAIEYAKKHDVPVVLTLGTKYVIADNPQWWRDFLKENVTILAMNEDEALELTGLSDPLTASDMALEWVDLVLCTAGPNGLYMAGYTEEANKRQTQHPLLPGHIAEFNRYEFSRAMRREHCENPLRVYSHIAPYMGGPEKIMNTNGAGDGALSALLHDIAANGYHRHNVPNSSKH
;
A
#
# COMPACT_ATOMS: atom_id res chain seq x y z
N PRO A 1 -18.28 0.91 -16.41
CA PRO A 1 -17.97 0.26 -17.67
C PRO A 1 -16.50 -0.16 -17.70
N GLU A 2 -16.21 -1.28 -18.33
CA GLU A 2 -14.86 -1.86 -18.43
C GLU A 2 -13.84 -0.88 -19.02
N GLU A 3 -14.22 -0.14 -20.05
CA GLU A 3 -13.38 0.83 -20.75
C GLU A 3 -12.83 1.94 -19.83
N VAL A 4 -13.62 2.37 -18.84
CA VAL A 4 -13.20 3.37 -17.85
C VAL A 4 -12.08 2.80 -16.96
N ILE A 5 -12.23 1.56 -16.54
CA ILE A 5 -11.22 0.89 -15.72
C ILE A 5 -9.96 0.61 -16.53
N ALA A 6 -10.10 0.16 -17.78
CA ALA A 6 -8.97 -0.09 -18.66
C ALA A 6 -8.09 1.15 -18.91
N GLY A 7 -8.68 2.35 -18.87
CA GLY A 7 -7.97 3.62 -19.02
C GLY A 7 -7.47 4.23 -17.71
N ALA A 8 -7.71 3.60 -16.55
CA ALA A 8 -7.32 4.12 -15.25
C ALA A 8 -5.88 3.77 -14.89
N SER A 9 -5.21 4.62 -14.12
CA SER A 9 -3.89 4.35 -13.56
C SER A 9 -3.94 3.43 -12.33
N ALA A 10 -5.08 3.40 -11.64
CA ALA A 10 -5.36 2.51 -10.51
C ALA A 10 -6.87 2.41 -10.27
N LEU A 11 -7.31 1.27 -9.71
CA LEU A 11 -8.64 1.10 -9.16
C LEU A 11 -8.56 1.22 -7.63
N VAL A 12 -9.17 2.26 -7.06
CA VAL A 12 -9.12 2.51 -5.61
C VAL A 12 -10.41 2.05 -4.96
N LEU A 13 -10.29 1.21 -3.95
CA LEU A 13 -11.37 0.58 -3.22
C LEU A 13 -11.25 0.83 -1.71
N SER A 14 -12.38 0.92 -1.03
CA SER A 14 -12.46 0.84 0.42
C SER A 14 -12.98 -0.54 0.84
N SER A 15 -12.51 -1.04 1.98
CA SER A 15 -13.01 -2.28 2.59
C SER A 15 -14.54 -2.29 2.76
N TYR A 16 -15.12 -1.11 2.95
CA TYR A 16 -16.56 -0.93 3.09
C TYR A 16 -17.37 -1.41 1.87
N LEU A 17 -16.76 -1.45 0.68
CA LEU A 17 -17.43 -1.89 -0.54
C LEU A 17 -17.60 -3.40 -0.65
N VAL A 18 -16.78 -4.16 0.07
CA VAL A 18 -16.76 -5.63 0.01
C VAL A 18 -17.22 -6.30 1.30
N ARG A 19 -17.41 -5.50 2.37
CA ARG A 19 -17.95 -6.02 3.63
C ARG A 19 -19.46 -6.29 3.50
N CYS A 20 -19.92 -7.27 4.25
CA CYS A 20 -21.27 -7.58 4.68
C CYS A 20 -22.36 -7.94 3.62
N LYS A 21 -23.36 -8.64 4.16
CA LYS A 21 -24.50 -9.20 3.39
C LYS A 21 -25.46 -8.13 2.86
N GLU A 22 -25.59 -7.03 3.57
CA GLU A 22 -26.52 -5.94 3.23
C GLU A 22 -26.10 -5.13 2.00
N GLY A 23 -24.84 -5.25 1.57
CA GLY A 23 -24.28 -4.56 0.40
C GLY A 23 -24.01 -5.46 -0.80
N GLU A 24 -24.71 -6.57 -0.97
CA GLU A 24 -24.44 -7.53 -2.07
C GLU A 24 -24.35 -6.91 -3.47
N PRO A 25 -25.22 -6.00 -3.90
CA PRO A 25 -25.08 -5.36 -5.21
C PRO A 25 -23.79 -4.54 -5.35
N MET A 26 -23.39 -3.82 -4.29
CA MET A 26 -22.15 -3.04 -4.28
C MET A 26 -20.94 -3.96 -4.30
N LYS A 27 -20.99 -5.05 -3.52
CA LYS A 27 -19.93 -6.07 -3.51
C LYS A 27 -19.78 -6.71 -4.89
N ALA A 28 -20.87 -7.10 -5.53
CA ALA A 28 -20.85 -7.68 -6.87
C ALA A 28 -20.27 -6.71 -7.90
N ALA A 29 -20.67 -5.44 -7.87
CA ALA A 29 -20.13 -4.40 -8.74
C ALA A 29 -18.62 -4.18 -8.49
N THR A 30 -18.19 -4.21 -7.23
CA THR A 30 -16.78 -4.06 -6.84
C THR A 30 -15.96 -5.25 -7.34
N LEU A 31 -16.42 -6.48 -7.15
CA LEU A 31 -15.74 -7.67 -7.67
C LEU A 31 -15.62 -7.63 -9.20
N GLN A 32 -16.69 -7.21 -9.88
CA GLN A 32 -16.65 -7.03 -11.34
C GLN A 32 -15.62 -5.98 -11.76
N ALA A 33 -15.51 -4.88 -11.02
CA ALA A 33 -14.49 -3.85 -11.28
C ALA A 33 -13.07 -4.38 -11.07
N ILE A 34 -12.86 -5.21 -10.05
CA ILE A 34 -11.58 -5.89 -9.81
C ILE A 34 -11.21 -6.81 -10.98
N GLU A 35 -12.16 -7.60 -11.48
CA GLU A 35 -11.92 -8.47 -12.62
C GLU A 35 -11.52 -7.68 -13.88
N TYR A 36 -12.15 -6.53 -14.12
CA TYR A 36 -11.73 -5.65 -15.20
C TYR A 36 -10.34 -5.06 -14.98
N ALA A 37 -10.02 -4.65 -13.75
CA ALA A 37 -8.69 -4.15 -13.41
C ALA A 37 -7.61 -5.20 -13.66
N LYS A 38 -7.82 -6.43 -13.21
CA LYS A 38 -6.91 -7.56 -13.47
C LYS A 38 -6.74 -7.83 -14.97
N LYS A 39 -7.83 -7.86 -15.71
CA LYS A 39 -7.84 -8.09 -17.16
C LYS A 39 -6.98 -7.07 -17.93
N HIS A 40 -6.96 -5.84 -17.46
CA HIS A 40 -6.28 -4.71 -18.11
C HIS A 40 -4.97 -4.30 -17.41
N ASP A 41 -4.47 -5.12 -16.48
CA ASP A 41 -3.25 -4.87 -15.72
C ASP A 41 -3.27 -3.52 -14.94
N VAL A 42 -4.45 -3.13 -14.47
CA VAL A 42 -4.65 -1.94 -13.64
C VAL A 42 -4.46 -2.31 -12.17
N PRO A 43 -3.55 -1.67 -11.44
CA PRO A 43 -3.34 -2.01 -10.03
C PRO A 43 -4.57 -1.72 -9.18
N VAL A 44 -4.93 -2.68 -8.33
CA VAL A 44 -6.03 -2.56 -7.37
C VAL A 44 -5.48 -2.08 -6.04
N VAL A 45 -5.95 -0.94 -5.58
CA VAL A 45 -5.57 -0.30 -4.32
C VAL A 45 -6.71 -0.43 -3.32
N LEU A 46 -6.45 -1.02 -2.17
CA LEU A 46 -7.43 -1.14 -1.10
C LEU A 46 -7.00 -0.34 0.12
N THR A 47 -7.90 0.51 0.65
CA THR A 47 -7.79 1.06 2.00
C THR A 47 -8.70 0.31 2.96
N LEU A 48 -8.16 -0.10 4.11
CA LEU A 48 -8.92 -0.89 5.09
C LEU A 48 -9.95 -0.06 5.85
N GLY A 49 -9.66 1.20 6.13
CA GLY A 49 -10.61 2.19 6.66
C GLY A 49 -11.00 2.01 8.12
N THR A 50 -11.00 0.80 8.67
CA THR A 50 -11.22 0.55 10.10
C THR A 50 -10.86 -0.87 10.52
N LYS A 51 -10.25 -1.01 11.70
CA LYS A 51 -9.93 -2.30 12.31
C LYS A 51 -11.13 -3.21 12.55
N TYR A 52 -12.30 -2.63 12.82
CA TYR A 52 -13.52 -3.40 13.11
C TYR A 52 -14.00 -4.25 11.93
N VAL A 53 -13.76 -3.81 10.70
CA VAL A 53 -14.11 -4.58 9.51
C VAL A 53 -13.20 -5.81 9.37
N ILE A 54 -11.95 -5.72 9.83
CA ILE A 54 -10.95 -6.78 9.73
C ILE A 54 -11.15 -7.79 10.85
N ALA A 55 -11.44 -7.32 12.08
CA ALA A 55 -11.56 -8.13 13.28
C ALA A 55 -12.60 -9.25 13.17
N ASP A 56 -13.66 -9.05 12.39
CA ASP A 56 -14.70 -10.06 12.18
C ASP A 56 -14.18 -11.32 11.49
N ASN A 57 -13.24 -11.19 10.55
CA ASN A 57 -12.64 -12.32 9.85
C ASN A 57 -11.29 -11.96 9.21
N PRO A 58 -10.21 -11.87 9.99
CA PRO A 58 -8.88 -11.50 9.47
C PRO A 58 -8.38 -12.45 8.37
N GLN A 59 -8.70 -13.74 8.47
CA GLN A 59 -8.26 -14.71 7.47
C GLN A 59 -8.91 -14.45 6.10
N TRP A 60 -10.21 -14.17 6.08
CA TRP A 60 -10.92 -13.81 4.85
C TRP A 60 -10.27 -12.57 4.18
N TRP A 61 -9.87 -11.58 4.99
CA TRP A 61 -9.18 -10.39 4.47
C TRP A 61 -7.83 -10.72 3.86
N ARG A 62 -7.04 -11.59 4.50
CA ARG A 62 -5.74 -12.02 3.93
C ARG A 62 -5.93 -12.74 2.59
N ASP A 63 -6.89 -13.63 2.51
CA ASP A 63 -7.19 -14.35 1.28
C ASP A 63 -7.70 -13.40 0.18
N PHE A 64 -8.58 -12.47 0.54
CA PHE A 64 -9.07 -11.44 -0.37
C PHE A 64 -7.95 -10.54 -0.89
N LEU A 65 -7.05 -10.09 -0.01
CA LEU A 65 -5.88 -9.27 -0.38
C LEU A 65 -5.01 -10.02 -1.37
N LYS A 66 -4.65 -11.25 -1.05
CA LYS A 66 -3.78 -12.08 -1.88
C LYS A 66 -4.35 -12.33 -3.28
N GLU A 67 -5.65 -12.47 -3.37
CA GLU A 67 -6.31 -12.75 -4.64
C GLU A 67 -6.55 -11.49 -5.47
N ASN A 68 -6.85 -10.35 -4.84
CA ASN A 68 -7.50 -9.24 -5.51
C ASN A 68 -6.77 -7.91 -5.42
N VAL A 69 -5.81 -7.75 -4.53
CA VAL A 69 -5.24 -6.43 -4.19
C VAL A 69 -3.75 -6.35 -4.54
N THR A 70 -3.37 -5.29 -5.22
CA THR A 70 -1.98 -5.01 -5.57
C THR A 70 -1.31 -4.13 -4.50
N ILE A 71 -2.04 -3.13 -3.99
CA ILE A 71 -1.53 -2.12 -3.05
C ILE A 71 -2.48 -2.03 -1.87
N LEU A 72 -1.92 -2.13 -0.66
CA LEU A 72 -2.65 -2.04 0.59
C LEU A 72 -2.31 -0.74 1.32
N ALA A 73 -3.32 0.04 1.66
CA ALA A 73 -3.20 1.18 2.57
C ALA A 73 -3.91 0.84 3.90
N MET A 74 -3.21 0.98 5.01
CA MET A 74 -3.70 0.69 6.35
C MET A 74 -3.08 1.64 7.38
N ASN A 75 -3.66 1.71 8.55
CA ASN A 75 -3.03 2.32 9.71
C ASN A 75 -2.48 1.25 10.67
N GLU A 76 -1.79 1.66 11.73
CA GLU A 76 -1.17 0.75 12.71
C GLU A 76 -2.18 -0.15 13.43
N ASP A 77 -3.39 0.34 13.71
CA ASP A 77 -4.46 -0.45 14.33
C ASP A 77 -4.99 -1.53 13.38
N GLU A 78 -5.19 -1.17 12.13
CA GLU A 78 -5.61 -2.09 11.08
C GLU A 78 -4.54 -3.13 10.78
N ALA A 79 -3.26 -2.70 10.80
CA ALA A 79 -2.12 -3.58 10.64
C ALA A 79 -2.06 -4.63 11.75
N LEU A 80 -2.28 -4.21 13.01
CA LEU A 80 -2.34 -5.12 14.16
C LEU A 80 -3.46 -6.17 14.00
N GLU A 81 -4.67 -5.74 13.64
CA GLU A 81 -5.79 -6.67 13.44
C GLU A 81 -5.53 -7.65 12.29
N LEU A 82 -4.95 -7.17 11.22
CA LEU A 82 -4.68 -7.98 10.03
C LEU A 82 -3.56 -9.00 10.24
N THR A 83 -2.48 -8.59 10.93
CA THR A 83 -1.23 -9.36 11.01
C THR A 83 -0.97 -9.96 12.39
N GLY A 84 -1.55 -9.40 13.44
CA GLY A 84 -1.21 -9.71 14.83
C GLY A 84 0.08 -9.03 15.33
N LEU A 85 0.70 -8.18 14.50
CA LEU A 85 1.96 -7.50 14.81
C LEU A 85 1.71 -6.02 15.11
N SER A 86 2.24 -5.54 16.23
CA SER A 86 2.07 -4.15 16.67
C SER A 86 3.07 -3.17 16.05
N ASP A 87 4.18 -3.67 15.54
CA ASP A 87 5.16 -2.84 14.85
C ASP A 87 4.77 -2.64 13.38
N PRO A 88 4.54 -1.39 12.93
CA PRO A 88 4.04 -1.11 11.59
C PRO A 88 5.00 -1.55 10.49
N LEU A 89 6.29 -1.62 10.75
CA LEU A 89 7.28 -2.05 9.78
C LEU A 89 7.23 -3.56 9.55
N THR A 90 7.23 -4.34 10.63
CA THR A 90 7.12 -5.81 10.55
C THR A 90 5.73 -6.26 10.07
N ALA A 91 4.68 -5.53 10.43
CA ALA A 91 3.34 -5.76 9.90
C ALA A 91 3.28 -5.51 8.38
N SER A 92 3.93 -4.44 7.91
CA SER A 92 4.03 -4.15 6.48
C SER A 92 4.84 -5.21 5.72
N ASP A 93 5.93 -5.71 6.31
CA ASP A 93 6.70 -6.81 5.73
C ASP A 93 5.86 -8.09 5.61
N MET A 94 5.12 -8.46 6.66
CA MET A 94 4.20 -9.60 6.60
C MET A 94 3.13 -9.43 5.53
N ALA A 95 2.57 -8.23 5.37
CA ALA A 95 1.54 -7.96 4.40
C ALA A 95 2.01 -8.10 2.95
N LEU A 96 3.32 -8.03 2.68
CA LEU A 96 3.90 -8.34 1.37
C LEU A 96 3.72 -9.80 0.93
N GLU A 97 3.29 -10.69 1.81
CA GLU A 97 2.87 -12.04 1.42
C GLU A 97 1.58 -12.02 0.60
N TRP A 98 0.77 -10.97 0.76
CA TRP A 98 -0.56 -10.85 0.13
C TRP A 98 -0.64 -9.78 -0.95
N VAL A 99 0.19 -8.75 -0.87
CA VAL A 99 0.17 -7.60 -1.80
C VAL A 99 1.58 -7.23 -2.26
N ASP A 100 1.68 -6.37 -3.26
CA ASP A 100 2.98 -5.96 -3.83
C ASP A 100 3.53 -4.68 -3.19
N LEU A 101 2.67 -3.84 -2.63
CA LEU A 101 3.05 -2.58 -2.00
C LEU A 101 2.15 -2.30 -0.80
N VAL A 102 2.75 -1.90 0.30
CA VAL A 102 2.07 -1.53 1.54
C VAL A 102 2.39 -0.10 1.90
N LEU A 103 1.35 0.65 2.26
CA LEU A 103 1.41 1.95 2.90
C LEU A 103 0.80 1.82 4.30
N CYS A 104 1.60 1.98 5.35
CA CYS A 104 1.13 1.91 6.73
C CYS A 104 1.36 3.24 7.42
N THR A 105 0.28 3.93 7.78
CA THR A 105 0.35 5.17 8.57
C THR A 105 0.41 4.86 10.06
N ALA A 106 1.30 5.53 10.79
CA ALA A 106 1.54 5.30 12.20
C ALA A 106 1.47 6.61 13.02
N GLY A 107 0.50 7.45 12.73
CA GLY A 107 0.23 8.70 13.44
C GLY A 107 1.50 9.54 13.65
N PRO A 108 1.85 9.82 14.93
CA PRO A 108 3.04 10.61 15.24
C PRO A 108 4.37 9.91 14.90
N ASN A 109 4.34 8.63 14.61
CA ASN A 109 5.52 7.86 14.20
C ASN A 109 5.78 7.91 12.68
N GLY A 110 4.91 8.58 11.94
CA GLY A 110 5.09 8.79 10.50
C GLY A 110 4.45 7.72 9.64
N LEU A 111 5.11 7.38 8.56
CA LEU A 111 4.60 6.56 7.48
C LEU A 111 5.63 5.49 7.12
N TYR A 112 5.18 4.26 7.02
CA TYR A 112 5.99 3.12 6.61
C TYR A 112 5.51 2.61 5.25
N MET A 113 6.45 2.30 4.38
CA MET A 113 6.19 1.67 3.11
C MET A 113 7.02 0.41 2.98
N ALA A 114 6.42 -0.63 2.44
CA ALA A 114 7.10 -1.87 2.08
C ALA A 114 6.68 -2.28 0.67
N GLY A 115 7.59 -2.79 -0.14
CA GLY A 115 7.29 -3.19 -1.50
C GLY A 115 8.37 -4.07 -2.12
N TYR A 116 8.23 -4.33 -3.40
CA TYR A 116 9.20 -5.09 -4.17
C TYR A 116 9.95 -4.21 -5.16
N THR A 117 11.18 -4.58 -5.43
CA THR A 117 12.02 -4.00 -6.49
C THR A 117 13.04 -5.04 -6.97
N GLU A 118 13.93 -4.64 -7.85
CA GLU A 118 15.07 -5.43 -8.30
C GLU A 118 16.39 -4.81 -7.83
N GLU A 119 17.46 -5.61 -7.80
CA GLU A 119 18.78 -5.20 -7.34
C GLU A 119 19.26 -3.90 -7.99
N ALA A 120 19.02 -3.75 -9.29
CA ALA A 120 19.45 -2.57 -10.04
C ALA A 120 18.70 -1.28 -9.67
N ASN A 121 17.54 -1.40 -9.05
CA ASN A 121 16.65 -0.27 -8.73
C ASN A 121 16.66 0.11 -7.25
N LYS A 122 17.30 -0.68 -6.40
CA LYS A 122 17.37 -0.37 -4.98
C LYS A 122 18.41 0.70 -4.71
N ARG A 123 18.13 1.54 -3.70
CA ARG A 123 19.05 2.54 -3.19
C ARG A 123 19.43 2.23 -1.77
N GLN A 124 20.69 2.51 -1.45
CA GLN A 124 21.14 2.50 -0.07
C GLN A 124 20.80 3.83 0.59
N THR A 125 20.09 3.79 1.71
CA THR A 125 19.78 5.00 2.48
C THR A 125 21.00 5.53 3.23
N GLN A 126 21.11 6.85 3.34
CA GLN A 126 22.06 7.52 4.23
C GLN A 126 21.50 7.67 5.65
N HIS A 127 20.17 7.59 5.79
CA HIS A 127 19.46 7.72 7.05
C HIS A 127 18.80 6.39 7.39
N PRO A 128 19.37 5.60 8.31
CA PRO A 128 18.80 4.32 8.69
C PRO A 128 17.41 4.51 9.30
N LEU A 129 16.55 3.55 9.07
CA LEU A 129 15.28 3.44 9.76
C LEU A 129 15.49 3.22 11.26
N LEU A 130 14.42 3.12 12.02
CA LEU A 130 14.47 3.02 13.47
C LEU A 130 15.42 1.91 13.96
N PRO A 131 16.27 2.20 14.96
CA PRO A 131 17.16 1.20 15.53
C PRO A 131 16.39 0.00 16.13
N GLY A 132 16.94 -1.19 16.02
CA GLY A 132 16.39 -2.39 16.63
C GLY A 132 15.46 -3.21 15.76
N HIS A 133 15.11 -2.73 14.58
CA HIS A 133 14.36 -3.47 13.58
C HIS A 133 15.25 -4.33 12.68
N ILE A 134 14.68 -4.94 11.67
CA ILE A 134 15.40 -5.82 10.73
C ILE A 134 16.52 -5.03 10.04
N ALA A 135 17.73 -5.58 10.02
CA ALA A 135 18.92 -4.88 9.53
C ALA A 135 18.79 -4.42 8.06
N GLU A 136 18.06 -5.15 7.27
CA GLU A 136 17.78 -4.84 5.88
C GLU A 136 17.04 -3.52 5.72
N PHE A 137 16.17 -3.17 6.63
CA PHE A 137 15.41 -1.92 6.63
C PHE A 137 16.28 -0.68 6.78
N ASN A 138 17.45 -0.83 7.35
CA ASN A 138 18.39 0.26 7.56
C ASN A 138 19.34 0.50 6.36
N ARG A 139 19.23 -0.32 5.32
CA ARG A 139 20.17 -0.27 4.20
C ARG A 139 19.60 0.33 2.93
N TYR A 140 18.29 0.24 2.76
CA TYR A 140 17.67 0.55 1.49
C TYR A 140 16.59 1.59 1.63
N GLU A 141 16.64 2.56 0.76
CA GLU A 141 15.60 3.53 0.56
C GLU A 141 14.76 3.11 -0.64
N PHE A 142 13.46 3.18 -0.45
CA PHE A 142 12.49 2.80 -1.44
C PHE A 142 12.39 3.89 -2.50
N SER A 143 13.04 3.73 -3.61
CA SER A 143 13.01 4.74 -4.65
C SER A 143 11.87 4.54 -5.65
N ARG A 144 11.57 3.30 -5.96
CA ARG A 144 10.49 2.94 -6.88
C ARG A 144 10.10 1.49 -6.68
N ALA A 145 8.84 1.29 -6.30
CA ALA A 145 8.27 -0.03 -6.21
C ALA A 145 7.96 -0.59 -7.60
N MET A 146 8.10 -1.89 -7.71
CA MET A 146 7.69 -2.68 -8.87
C MET A 146 6.62 -3.67 -8.45
N ARG A 147 5.75 -4.05 -9.36
CA ARG A 147 4.89 -5.20 -9.15
C ARG A 147 5.74 -6.46 -9.06
N ARG A 148 5.45 -7.30 -8.07
CA ARG A 148 6.21 -8.52 -7.81
C ARG A 148 6.32 -9.42 -9.04
N GLU A 149 5.23 -9.57 -9.78
CA GLU A 149 5.17 -10.37 -11.01
C GLU A 149 6.01 -9.82 -12.17
N HIS A 150 6.41 -8.55 -12.08
CA HIS A 150 7.25 -7.89 -13.08
C HIS A 150 8.74 -7.90 -12.71
N CYS A 151 9.10 -8.48 -11.57
CA CYS A 151 10.48 -8.65 -11.13
C CYS A 151 10.98 -10.04 -11.54
N GLU A 152 12.17 -10.11 -12.11
CA GLU A 152 12.86 -11.39 -12.34
C GLU A 152 13.33 -11.99 -11.00
N ASN A 153 13.89 -11.14 -10.14
CA ASN A 153 14.37 -11.50 -8.81
C ASN A 153 13.83 -10.49 -7.78
N PRO A 154 12.58 -10.66 -7.32
CA PRO A 154 11.95 -9.69 -6.43
C PRO A 154 12.68 -9.59 -5.10
N LEU A 155 13.05 -8.37 -4.73
CA LEU A 155 13.65 -8.01 -3.46
C LEU A 155 12.67 -7.15 -2.67
N ARG A 156 12.52 -7.41 -1.38
CA ARG A 156 11.75 -6.54 -0.49
C ARG A 156 12.55 -5.30 -0.15
N VAL A 157 11.89 -4.14 -0.22
CA VAL A 157 12.46 -2.85 0.14
C VAL A 157 11.50 -2.09 1.04
N TYR A 158 12.07 -1.24 1.88
CA TYR A 158 11.34 -0.57 2.94
C TYR A 158 11.76 0.89 3.03
N SER A 159 10.81 1.72 3.43
CA SER A 159 11.02 3.15 3.59
C SER A 159 10.23 3.65 4.80
N HIS A 160 10.79 4.60 5.51
CA HIS A 160 10.11 5.32 6.58
C HIS A 160 10.16 6.81 6.29
N ILE A 161 9.02 7.45 6.34
CA ILE A 161 8.89 8.90 6.22
C ILE A 161 8.52 9.45 7.60
N ALA A 162 9.46 10.18 8.18
CA ALA A 162 9.24 10.83 9.48
C ALA A 162 8.10 11.86 9.40
N PRO A 163 7.36 12.08 10.49
CA PRO A 163 6.30 13.08 10.50
C PRO A 163 6.89 14.48 10.33
N TYR A 164 6.13 15.36 9.71
CA TYR A 164 6.52 16.76 9.58
C TYR A 164 6.50 17.46 10.94
N MET A 165 7.63 18.02 11.33
CA MET A 165 7.82 18.66 12.66
C MET A 165 7.40 20.12 12.70
N GLY A 166 7.01 20.72 11.59
CA GLY A 166 6.65 22.14 11.48
C GLY A 166 5.12 22.41 11.47
N GLY A 167 4.34 21.48 11.96
CA GLY A 167 2.88 21.59 11.99
C GLY A 167 2.37 22.59 13.04
N PRO A 168 1.05 22.81 13.09
CA PRO A 168 0.44 23.68 14.09
C PRO A 168 0.66 23.13 15.50
N GLU A 169 0.75 24.02 16.49
CA GLU A 169 0.96 23.66 17.90
C GLU A 169 -0.13 22.72 18.46
N LYS A 170 -1.31 22.72 17.83
CA LYS A 170 -2.43 21.85 18.20
C LYS A 170 -2.99 21.18 16.95
N ILE A 171 -3.02 19.85 16.97
CA ILE A 171 -3.76 19.07 15.99
C ILE A 171 -5.24 19.17 16.35
N MET A 172 -6.03 19.79 15.50
CA MET A 172 -7.47 19.98 15.71
C MET A 172 -8.29 18.80 15.18
N ASN A 173 -7.81 18.17 14.11
CA ASN A 173 -8.50 17.05 13.47
C ASN A 173 -7.50 16.23 12.63
N THR A 174 -7.61 14.91 12.71
CA THR A 174 -6.79 13.97 11.91
C THR A 174 -7.59 13.28 10.81
N ASN A 175 -8.87 13.64 10.64
CA ASN A 175 -9.67 13.08 9.56
C ASN A 175 -9.06 13.41 8.20
N GLY A 176 -8.97 12.39 7.35
CA GLY A 176 -8.38 12.54 6.02
C GLY A 176 -6.84 12.50 5.97
N ALA A 177 -6.14 12.37 7.10
CA ALA A 177 -4.67 12.26 7.10
C ALA A 177 -4.20 11.00 6.34
N GLY A 178 -4.87 9.87 6.56
CA GLY A 178 -4.63 8.63 5.81
C GLY A 178 -4.95 8.78 4.31
N ASP A 179 -6.06 9.44 4.01
CA ASP A 179 -6.45 9.72 2.62
C ASP A 179 -5.45 10.65 1.92
N GLY A 180 -4.90 11.62 2.65
CA GLY A 180 -3.83 12.48 2.16
C GLY A 180 -2.57 11.71 1.80
N ALA A 181 -2.13 10.80 2.66
CA ALA A 181 -0.98 9.93 2.41
C ALA A 181 -1.22 9.01 1.22
N LEU A 182 -2.40 8.39 1.14
CA LEU A 182 -2.78 7.56 0.00
C LEU A 182 -2.85 8.37 -1.29
N SER A 183 -3.39 9.60 -1.24
CA SER A 183 -3.47 10.48 -2.42
C SER A 183 -2.10 10.85 -2.98
N ALA A 184 -1.09 11.03 -2.13
CA ALA A 184 0.28 11.27 -2.57
C ALA A 184 0.85 10.06 -3.33
N LEU A 185 0.61 8.85 -2.82
CA LEU A 185 1.00 7.61 -3.50
C LEU A 185 0.27 7.45 -4.84
N LEU A 186 -1.04 7.69 -4.87
CA LEU A 186 -1.83 7.62 -6.09
C LEU A 186 -1.41 8.65 -7.13
N HIS A 187 -1.01 9.84 -6.69
CA HIS A 187 -0.46 10.86 -7.58
C HIS A 187 0.83 10.38 -8.25
N ASP A 188 1.75 9.78 -7.48
CA ASP A 188 2.97 9.22 -8.04
C ASP A 188 2.69 8.08 -9.04
N ILE A 189 1.77 7.20 -8.71
CA ILE A 189 1.32 6.12 -9.60
C ILE A 189 0.72 6.68 -10.89
N ALA A 190 -0.12 7.70 -10.80
CA ALA A 190 -0.73 8.32 -11.96
C ALA A 190 0.29 9.05 -12.86
N ALA A 191 1.28 9.70 -12.25
CA ALA A 191 2.32 10.44 -12.96
C ALA A 191 3.39 9.54 -13.58
N ASN A 192 3.77 8.46 -12.87
CA ASN A 192 4.94 7.65 -13.19
C ASN A 192 4.62 6.21 -13.58
N GLY A 193 3.38 5.74 -13.34
CA GLY A 193 2.94 4.37 -13.53
C GLY A 193 3.38 3.43 -12.40
N TYR A 194 2.67 2.32 -12.30
CA TYR A 194 3.02 1.18 -11.44
C TYR A 194 2.85 -0.11 -12.25
N HIS A 195 3.50 -0.11 -13.41
CA HIS A 195 3.38 -1.13 -14.43
C HIS A 195 4.72 -1.77 -14.76
N ARG A 196 4.67 -2.76 -15.64
CA ARG A 196 5.77 -3.55 -16.18
C ARG A 196 6.94 -2.71 -16.71
N HIS A 197 6.66 -1.57 -17.29
CA HIS A 197 7.71 -0.75 -17.88
C HIS A 197 8.30 0.14 -16.80
N ASN A 198 9.50 -0.22 -16.37
CA ASN A 198 10.36 0.73 -15.70
C ASN A 198 10.29 2.05 -16.43
N VAL A 199 9.75 3.03 -15.78
CA VAL A 199 9.87 4.38 -16.29
C VAL A 199 11.36 4.63 -16.40
N PRO A 200 11.86 5.01 -17.59
CA PRO A 200 13.26 5.33 -17.75
C PRO A 200 13.68 6.32 -16.67
N ASN A 201 14.90 6.20 -16.21
CA ASN A 201 15.54 7.10 -15.28
C ASN A 201 15.27 8.57 -15.61
N SER A 202 14.16 9.10 -15.22
CA SER A 202 13.85 10.52 -15.26
C SER A 202 14.22 11.21 -13.95
N SER A 203 14.95 10.54 -13.07
CA SER A 203 15.51 11.15 -11.88
C SER A 203 16.85 11.78 -12.18
N LYS A 204 16.83 12.74 -13.09
CA LYS A 204 17.83 13.80 -13.12
C LYS A 204 17.08 15.09 -12.83
N HIS A 205 16.85 15.34 -11.55
CA HIS A 205 16.67 16.70 -11.03
C HIS A 205 16.96 16.65 -9.54
#